data_bd19917dce53b6f2818eb7bb01938be7
#
_entry.id   bd19917dce53b6f2818eb7bb01938be7
#
_cell.length_a   1.000
_cell.length_b   1.000
_cell.length_c   1.000
_cell.angle_alpha   90.00
_cell.angle_beta   90.00
_cell.angle_gamma   90.00
#
_symmetry.space_group_name_H-M   'P 1'
#
loop_
_entity.id
_entity.type
_entity.pdbx_description
1 polymer ?
#
loop_
_entity_poly.entity_id
_entity_poly.type
_entity_poly.pdbx_seq_one_letter_code
_entity_poly.pdbx_strand_id
1 'polypeptide(L)'
;MLGVTSAVAAAQDMMRHVDLTSPEMTTAEMTRADVAASIAAATPAPVDFTGKKLSGLDLSGLDLSGAVLRAAKLNKTNLAGAKLDRAILDQAWLLEADLSHASLTGAHMFAAQMQRARLDAADLSGARIVADLTGASLVGASLIGADLGADMKNQSMGLMHAVLKSANLDGATLRDADLSRADLEFASLKNADLTNASFRGAALGGATLIGVTITGTDFLGADVASMRLLAPIGLDAAKNLDKTRNMDRLLRE
;
A
#
# COMPACT_ATOMS: atom_id res chain seq x y z
N MET A 1 -7.28 -34.22 7.18
CA MET A 1 -6.59 -33.15 6.43
C MET A 1 -7.63 -32.44 5.59
N LEU A 2 -8.26 -31.40 6.10
CA LEU A 2 -9.24 -30.59 5.37
C LEU A 2 -8.70 -29.16 5.40
N GLY A 3 -8.61 -28.58 4.20
CA GLY A 3 -7.83 -27.39 3.93
C GLY A 3 -8.32 -26.10 4.58
N VAL A 4 -7.38 -25.37 5.12
CA VAL A 4 -7.53 -23.99 5.63
C VAL A 4 -7.24 -22.99 4.50
N THR A 5 -7.86 -23.17 3.34
CA THR A 5 -7.57 -22.34 2.15
C THR A 5 -8.69 -21.36 1.78
N SER A 6 -9.75 -21.19 2.60
CA SER A 6 -10.95 -20.51 2.07
C SER A 6 -11.30 -19.13 2.66
N ALA A 7 -10.67 -18.67 3.76
CA ALA A 7 -11.09 -17.41 4.39
C ALA A 7 -10.34 -16.17 3.86
N VAL A 8 -9.09 -16.32 3.45
CA VAL A 8 -8.29 -15.19 2.90
C VAL A 8 -8.75 -14.84 1.47
N ALA A 9 -9.25 -15.82 0.71
CA ALA A 9 -9.81 -15.60 -0.61
C ALA A 9 -11.11 -14.77 -0.60
N ALA A 10 -11.88 -14.81 0.47
CA ALA A 10 -13.21 -14.19 0.50
C ALA A 10 -13.18 -12.66 0.63
N ALA A 11 -12.22 -12.07 1.34
CA ALA A 11 -12.13 -10.61 1.47
C ALA A 11 -11.57 -9.94 0.19
N GLN A 12 -10.69 -10.63 -0.54
CA GLN A 12 -10.17 -10.18 -1.84
C GLN A 12 -11.16 -10.47 -2.98
N ASP A 13 -12.18 -11.30 -2.76
CA ASP A 13 -13.15 -11.72 -3.76
C ASP A 13 -14.30 -10.70 -3.95
N MET A 14 -14.36 -9.65 -3.12
CA MET A 14 -15.37 -8.58 -3.27
C MET A 14 -15.31 -7.90 -4.64
N MET A 15 -14.12 -7.86 -5.27
CA MET A 15 -13.92 -7.29 -6.60
C MET A 15 -14.59 -8.08 -7.72
N ARG A 16 -14.81 -9.39 -7.56
CA ARG A 16 -15.38 -10.27 -8.62
C ARG A 16 -16.82 -9.93 -8.99
N HIS A 17 -17.53 -9.24 -8.11
CA HIS A 17 -18.94 -8.91 -8.32
C HIS A 17 -19.17 -7.43 -8.61
N VAL A 18 -18.10 -6.62 -8.67
CA VAL A 18 -18.18 -5.18 -8.97
C VAL A 18 -17.92 -4.96 -10.44
N ASP A 19 -18.88 -4.37 -11.15
CA ASP A 19 -18.65 -3.89 -12.50
C ASP A 19 -17.83 -2.59 -12.48
N LEU A 20 -16.51 -2.75 -12.63
CA LEU A 20 -15.56 -1.63 -12.62
C LEU A 20 -15.73 -0.69 -13.84
N THR A 21 -16.50 -1.11 -14.86
CA THR A 21 -16.77 -0.30 -16.05
C THR A 21 -18.07 0.50 -15.92
N SER A 22 -18.85 0.23 -14.89
CA SER A 22 -20.13 0.91 -14.65
C SER A 22 -19.93 2.43 -14.47
N PRO A 23 -20.93 3.25 -14.79
CA PRO A 23 -20.91 4.69 -14.52
C PRO A 23 -20.67 5.02 -13.04
N GLU A 24 -21.10 4.13 -12.13
CA GLU A 24 -20.85 4.26 -10.69
C GLU A 24 -19.34 4.31 -10.36
N MET A 25 -18.53 3.58 -11.12
CA MET A 25 -17.08 3.45 -10.88
C MET A 25 -16.24 4.34 -11.79
N THR A 26 -16.80 4.87 -12.87
CA THR A 26 -16.04 5.58 -13.92
C THR A 26 -16.43 7.03 -14.09
N THR A 27 -17.63 7.46 -13.64
CA THR A 27 -18.13 8.81 -13.88
C THR A 27 -18.11 9.64 -12.61
N ALA A 28 -17.50 10.82 -12.65
CA ALA A 28 -17.55 11.78 -11.56
C ALA A 28 -18.94 12.45 -11.46
N GLU A 29 -19.37 12.73 -10.22
CA GLU A 29 -20.61 13.50 -9.95
C GLU A 29 -20.31 14.98 -9.66
N MET A 30 -19.04 15.35 -9.62
CA MET A 30 -18.54 16.70 -9.33
C MET A 30 -17.48 17.08 -10.36
N THR A 31 -17.23 18.37 -10.49
CA THR A 31 -16.07 18.90 -11.20
C THR A 31 -14.92 19.21 -10.23
N ARG A 32 -13.71 19.45 -10.75
CA ARG A 32 -12.58 19.96 -9.94
C ARG A 32 -12.96 21.26 -9.20
N ALA A 33 -13.72 22.15 -9.85
CA ALA A 33 -14.14 23.42 -9.25
C ALA A 33 -15.08 23.19 -8.07
N ASP A 34 -16.01 22.22 -8.17
CA ASP A 34 -16.91 21.87 -7.08
C ASP A 34 -16.15 21.27 -5.90
N VAL A 35 -15.15 20.42 -6.17
CA VAL A 35 -14.27 19.86 -5.12
C VAL A 35 -13.51 20.98 -4.41
N ALA A 36 -12.90 21.90 -5.15
CA ALA A 36 -12.15 23.03 -4.59
C ALA A 36 -13.07 23.96 -3.77
N ALA A 37 -14.28 24.24 -4.24
CA ALA A 37 -15.27 25.02 -3.51
C ALA A 37 -15.71 24.32 -2.22
N SER A 38 -15.90 22.99 -2.25
CA SER A 38 -16.24 22.21 -1.07
C SER A 38 -15.15 22.25 0.00
N ILE A 39 -13.87 22.15 -0.43
CA ILE A 39 -12.71 22.28 0.47
C ILE A 39 -12.71 23.66 1.14
N ALA A 40 -12.87 24.73 0.33
CA ALA A 40 -12.89 26.10 0.84
C ALA A 40 -14.04 26.33 1.83
N ALA A 41 -15.22 25.80 1.55
CA ALA A 41 -16.41 25.94 2.39
C ALA A 41 -16.29 25.17 3.71
N ALA A 42 -15.57 24.06 3.75
CA ALA A 42 -15.37 23.25 4.95
C ALA A 42 -14.34 23.86 5.92
N THR A 43 -13.42 24.70 5.43
CA THR A 43 -12.33 25.28 6.23
C THR A 43 -12.85 26.03 7.45
N PRO A 44 -12.36 25.80 8.70
CA PRO A 44 -11.18 25.03 9.03
C PRO A 44 -11.40 23.52 9.25
N ALA A 45 -12.63 23.01 9.14
CA ALA A 45 -12.89 21.59 9.30
C ALA A 45 -12.45 20.79 8.06
N PRO A 46 -12.09 19.52 8.20
CA PRO A 46 -11.84 18.65 7.05
C PRO A 46 -13.10 18.47 6.20
N VAL A 47 -12.93 18.48 4.87
CA VAL A 47 -14.04 18.22 3.93
C VAL A 47 -14.44 16.74 3.96
N ASP A 48 -15.74 16.46 3.83
CA ASP A 48 -16.28 15.09 3.76
C ASP A 48 -16.76 14.75 2.34
N PHE A 49 -16.06 13.82 1.72
CA PHE A 49 -16.36 13.23 0.41
C PHE A 49 -16.70 11.73 0.53
N THR A 50 -17.24 11.30 1.67
CA THR A 50 -17.63 9.89 1.88
C THR A 50 -18.56 9.40 0.77
N GLY A 51 -18.17 8.31 0.09
CA GLY A 51 -18.92 7.68 -0.99
C GLY A 51 -19.00 8.46 -2.29
N LYS A 52 -18.43 9.67 -2.37
CA LYS A 52 -18.48 10.53 -3.56
C LYS A 52 -17.84 9.90 -4.78
N LYS A 53 -18.41 10.18 -5.95
CA LYS A 53 -17.88 9.76 -7.26
C LYS A 53 -16.99 10.86 -7.81
N LEU A 54 -15.69 10.61 -7.77
CA LEU A 54 -14.63 11.53 -8.17
C LEU A 54 -13.70 10.91 -9.23
N SER A 55 -14.10 9.77 -9.81
CA SER A 55 -13.29 9.01 -10.75
C SER A 55 -12.94 9.82 -11.99
N GLY A 56 -11.68 9.75 -12.43
CA GLY A 56 -11.18 10.43 -13.63
C GLY A 56 -10.97 11.93 -13.49
N LEU A 57 -11.24 12.54 -12.32
CA LEU A 57 -10.99 13.97 -12.12
C LEU A 57 -9.49 14.27 -12.06
N ASP A 58 -9.13 15.47 -12.47
CA ASP A 58 -7.84 16.07 -12.14
C ASP A 58 -7.97 16.83 -10.81
N LEU A 59 -7.47 16.24 -9.72
CA LEU A 59 -7.40 16.81 -8.38
C LEU A 59 -5.94 17.11 -7.97
N SER A 60 -5.03 17.17 -8.96
CA SER A 60 -3.61 17.39 -8.72
C SER A 60 -3.35 18.67 -7.92
N GLY A 61 -2.43 18.60 -6.98
CA GLY A 61 -2.00 19.72 -6.15
C GLY A 61 -3.04 20.28 -5.18
N LEU A 62 -4.26 19.72 -5.09
CA LEU A 62 -5.23 20.16 -4.10
C LEU A 62 -4.81 19.82 -2.68
N ASP A 63 -5.21 20.66 -1.72
CA ASP A 63 -5.05 20.37 -0.30
C ASP A 63 -6.30 19.64 0.23
N LEU A 64 -6.16 18.34 0.37
CA LEU A 64 -7.15 17.39 0.91
C LEU A 64 -6.70 16.87 2.28
N SER A 65 -5.85 17.63 2.99
CA SER A 65 -5.34 17.22 4.31
C SER A 65 -6.50 17.00 5.28
N GLY A 66 -6.52 15.83 5.93
CA GLY A 66 -7.58 15.42 6.83
C GLY A 66 -8.92 15.09 6.17
N ALA A 67 -9.06 15.23 4.85
CA ALA A 67 -10.31 14.95 4.15
C ALA A 67 -10.83 13.53 4.45
N VAL A 68 -12.14 13.39 4.57
CA VAL A 68 -12.81 12.11 4.72
C VAL A 68 -13.22 11.62 3.32
N LEU A 69 -12.53 10.60 2.84
CA LEU A 69 -12.70 10.00 1.50
C LEU A 69 -13.15 8.52 1.62
N ARG A 70 -13.85 8.18 2.71
CA ARG A 70 -14.31 6.80 2.92
C ARG A 70 -15.18 6.33 1.77
N ALA A 71 -14.88 5.15 1.23
CA ALA A 71 -15.60 4.54 0.12
C ALA A 71 -15.77 5.44 -1.11
N ALA A 72 -15.02 6.55 -1.22
CA ALA A 72 -15.04 7.43 -2.39
C ALA A 72 -14.52 6.67 -3.63
N LYS A 73 -15.07 6.98 -4.79
CA LYS A 73 -14.62 6.42 -6.08
C LYS A 73 -13.65 7.42 -6.69
N LEU A 74 -12.38 7.07 -6.67
CA LEU A 74 -11.24 7.85 -7.14
C LEU A 74 -10.46 7.09 -8.24
N ASN A 75 -11.13 6.17 -8.94
CA ASN A 75 -10.48 5.38 -9.99
C ASN A 75 -9.97 6.31 -11.10
N LYS A 76 -8.70 6.12 -11.51
CA LYS A 76 -8.05 6.92 -12.55
C LYS A 76 -8.04 8.44 -12.25
N THR A 77 -8.24 8.83 -11.00
CA THR A 77 -8.16 10.24 -10.59
C THR A 77 -6.69 10.66 -10.57
N ASN A 78 -6.40 11.85 -11.10
CA ASN A 78 -5.09 12.47 -10.96
C ASN A 78 -5.04 13.21 -9.61
N LEU A 79 -4.26 12.68 -8.66
CA LEU A 79 -3.95 13.25 -7.35
C LEU A 79 -2.46 13.61 -7.23
N ALA A 80 -1.75 13.74 -8.36
CA ALA A 80 -0.32 14.03 -8.37
C ALA A 80 -0.02 15.32 -7.60
N GLY A 81 0.92 15.22 -6.64
CA GLY A 81 1.30 16.34 -5.78
C GLY A 81 0.20 16.86 -4.85
N ALA A 82 -0.94 16.17 -4.74
CA ALA A 82 -1.99 16.54 -3.77
C ALA A 82 -1.51 16.31 -2.33
N LYS A 83 -2.04 17.13 -1.40
CA LYS A 83 -1.84 16.91 0.03
C LYS A 83 -3.01 16.09 0.57
N LEU A 84 -2.71 14.92 1.09
CA LEU A 84 -3.64 13.96 1.70
C LEU A 84 -3.19 13.59 3.11
N ASP A 85 -2.42 14.50 3.76
CA ASP A 85 -1.92 14.25 5.11
C ASP A 85 -3.06 13.95 6.07
N ARG A 86 -3.00 12.82 6.77
CA ARG A 86 -4.04 12.34 7.69
C ARG A 86 -5.43 12.18 7.05
N ALA A 87 -5.53 12.13 5.73
CA ALA A 87 -6.79 11.83 5.05
C ALA A 87 -7.28 10.42 5.39
N ILE A 88 -8.60 10.22 5.39
CA ILE A 88 -9.23 8.95 5.67
C ILE A 88 -9.75 8.36 4.36
N LEU A 89 -8.99 7.44 3.79
CA LEU A 89 -9.24 6.75 2.53
C LEU A 89 -9.75 5.32 2.74
N ASP A 90 -10.31 5.03 3.93
CA ASP A 90 -10.80 3.69 4.23
C ASP A 90 -11.83 3.25 3.19
N GLN A 91 -11.66 2.03 2.64
CA GLN A 91 -12.52 1.45 1.61
C GLN A 91 -12.63 2.28 0.31
N ALA A 92 -11.78 3.29 0.11
CA ALA A 92 -11.77 4.08 -1.12
C ALA A 92 -11.31 3.23 -2.33
N TRP A 93 -11.81 3.60 -3.50
CA TRP A 93 -11.47 2.97 -4.78
C TRP A 93 -10.52 3.89 -5.54
N LEU A 94 -9.26 3.48 -5.67
CA LEU A 94 -8.16 4.24 -6.26
C LEU A 94 -7.46 3.44 -7.38
N LEU A 95 -8.22 2.58 -8.07
CA LEU A 95 -7.67 1.76 -9.15
C LEU A 95 -7.05 2.68 -10.21
N GLU A 96 -5.78 2.43 -10.55
CA GLU A 96 -5.05 3.20 -11.56
C GLU A 96 -5.00 4.73 -11.28
N ALA A 97 -5.26 5.17 -10.03
CA ALA A 97 -5.12 6.57 -9.64
C ALA A 97 -3.65 7.00 -9.66
N ASP A 98 -3.40 8.26 -9.98
CA ASP A 98 -2.06 8.85 -9.93
C ASP A 98 -1.90 9.68 -8.66
N LEU A 99 -1.12 9.18 -7.71
CA LEU A 99 -0.73 9.84 -6.46
C LEU A 99 0.77 10.16 -6.45
N SER A 100 1.41 10.26 -7.62
CA SER A 100 2.85 10.55 -7.72
C SER A 100 3.15 11.86 -7.00
N HIS A 101 4.22 11.89 -6.19
CA HIS A 101 4.63 13.04 -5.40
C HIS A 101 3.57 13.56 -4.40
N ALA A 102 2.48 12.84 -4.16
CA ALA A 102 1.48 13.24 -3.16
C ALA A 102 2.03 13.09 -1.75
N SER A 103 1.55 13.93 -0.82
CA SER A 103 1.77 13.75 0.62
C SER A 103 0.60 12.98 1.22
N LEU A 104 0.88 11.82 1.82
CA LEU A 104 -0.10 10.95 2.49
C LEU A 104 0.37 10.65 3.93
N THR A 105 1.15 11.56 4.52
CA THR A 105 1.73 11.37 5.87
C THR A 105 0.63 11.11 6.89
N GLY A 106 0.71 9.96 7.57
CA GLY A 106 -0.27 9.54 8.56
C GLY A 106 -1.68 9.28 8.01
N ALA A 107 -1.86 9.14 6.70
CA ALA A 107 -3.16 8.82 6.10
C ALA A 107 -3.62 7.40 6.48
N HIS A 108 -4.94 7.18 6.47
CA HIS A 108 -5.57 5.90 6.74
C HIS A 108 -6.16 5.30 5.47
N MET A 109 -5.73 4.08 5.12
CA MET A 109 -6.11 3.39 3.88
C MET A 109 -6.56 1.95 4.19
N PHE A 110 -7.43 1.78 5.21
CA PHE A 110 -7.94 0.47 5.56
C PHE A 110 -8.91 -0.05 4.48
N ALA A 111 -8.64 -1.25 3.95
CA ALA A 111 -9.42 -1.89 2.88
C ALA A 111 -9.54 -1.06 1.58
N ALA A 112 -8.66 -0.08 1.35
CA ALA A 112 -8.62 0.69 0.12
C ALA A 112 -8.20 -0.21 -1.07
N GLN A 113 -8.77 0.06 -2.25
CA GLN A 113 -8.47 -0.64 -3.50
C GLN A 113 -7.57 0.26 -4.35
N MET A 114 -6.26 -0.07 -4.39
CA MET A 114 -5.22 0.76 -5.02
C MET A 114 -4.45 -0.02 -6.10
N GLN A 115 -5.10 -1.02 -6.69
CA GLN A 115 -4.45 -1.85 -7.71
C GLN A 115 -3.98 -0.98 -8.88
N ARG A 116 -2.71 -1.16 -9.26
CA ARG A 116 -2.02 -0.40 -10.32
C ARG A 116 -2.01 1.12 -10.12
N ALA A 117 -2.26 1.62 -8.89
CA ALA A 117 -2.07 3.03 -8.57
C ALA A 117 -0.58 3.41 -8.70
N ARG A 118 -0.33 4.69 -9.00
CA ARG A 118 1.02 5.27 -9.03
C ARG A 118 1.23 6.10 -7.79
N LEU A 119 2.22 5.73 -7.00
CA LEU A 119 2.64 6.43 -5.78
C LEU A 119 4.15 6.76 -5.86
N ASP A 120 4.67 6.94 -7.08
CA ASP A 120 6.09 7.21 -7.29
C ASP A 120 6.49 8.50 -6.57
N ALA A 121 7.55 8.44 -5.76
CA ALA A 121 8.04 9.53 -4.93
C ALA A 121 6.98 10.15 -3.97
N ALA A 122 5.89 9.44 -3.67
CA ALA A 122 4.91 9.88 -2.67
C ALA A 122 5.47 9.72 -1.24
N ASP A 123 5.00 10.56 -0.31
CA ASP A 123 5.31 10.44 1.11
C ASP A 123 4.15 9.77 1.87
N LEU A 124 4.35 8.52 2.24
CA LEU A 124 3.43 7.69 3.04
C LEU A 124 3.95 7.48 4.47
N SER A 125 4.84 8.35 4.95
CA SER A 125 5.45 8.18 6.26
C SER A 125 4.40 8.15 7.36
N GLY A 126 4.47 7.13 8.23
CA GLY A 126 3.53 6.90 9.31
C GLY A 126 2.09 6.57 8.87
N ALA A 127 1.82 6.38 7.58
CA ALA A 127 0.49 6.00 7.11
C ALA A 127 0.13 4.58 7.53
N ARG A 128 -1.17 4.32 7.74
CA ARG A 128 -1.72 2.98 7.94
C ARG A 128 -2.25 2.44 6.62
N ILE A 129 -1.59 1.42 6.08
CA ILE A 129 -1.82 0.94 4.70
C ILE A 129 -2.21 -0.54 4.73
N VAL A 130 -3.43 -0.84 5.15
CA VAL A 130 -4.00 -2.20 5.07
C VAL A 130 -4.89 -2.27 3.82
N ALA A 131 -4.27 -2.23 2.65
CA ALA A 131 -4.88 -1.97 1.35
C ALA A 131 -4.41 -2.99 0.30
N ASP A 132 -5.12 -3.08 -0.81
CA ASP A 132 -4.66 -3.84 -1.98
C ASP A 132 -3.92 -2.91 -2.97
N LEU A 133 -2.61 -3.07 -3.02
CA LEU A 133 -1.66 -2.36 -3.88
C LEU A 133 -1.09 -3.28 -4.97
N THR A 134 -1.83 -4.33 -5.36
CA THR A 134 -1.36 -5.28 -6.38
C THR A 134 -0.96 -4.54 -7.66
N GLY A 135 0.29 -4.72 -8.08
CA GLY A 135 0.84 -4.10 -9.28
C GLY A 135 1.02 -2.58 -9.21
N ALA A 136 0.88 -1.96 -8.03
CA ALA A 136 1.11 -0.52 -7.86
C ALA A 136 2.59 -0.16 -8.03
N SER A 137 2.86 1.09 -8.42
CA SER A 137 4.21 1.67 -8.45
C SER A 137 4.42 2.58 -7.25
N LEU A 138 5.48 2.31 -6.48
CA LEU A 138 5.93 3.08 -5.32
C LEU A 138 7.43 3.41 -5.47
N VAL A 139 7.91 3.60 -6.70
CA VAL A 139 9.32 3.87 -6.98
C VAL A 139 9.77 5.13 -6.24
N GLY A 140 10.81 4.99 -5.40
CA GLY A 140 11.35 6.11 -4.63
C GLY A 140 10.39 6.68 -3.57
N ALA A 141 9.27 6.03 -3.26
CA ALA A 141 8.35 6.49 -2.23
C ALA A 141 8.94 6.39 -0.83
N SER A 142 8.49 7.26 0.09
CA SER A 142 8.79 7.18 1.52
C SER A 142 7.67 6.45 2.25
N LEU A 143 8.01 5.35 2.92
CA LEU A 143 7.12 4.59 3.80
C LEU A 143 7.73 4.51 5.22
N ILE A 144 8.47 5.53 5.64
CA ILE A 144 9.15 5.54 6.94
C ILE A 144 8.12 5.39 8.05
N GLY A 145 8.27 4.35 8.90
CA GLY A 145 7.36 4.08 10.00
C GLY A 145 5.92 3.77 9.61
N ALA A 146 5.66 3.47 8.32
CA ALA A 146 4.30 3.11 7.87
C ALA A 146 3.88 1.74 8.43
N ASP A 147 2.58 1.59 8.73
CA ASP A 147 1.97 0.34 9.19
C ASP A 147 1.23 -0.35 8.03
N LEU A 148 1.87 -1.38 7.47
CA LEU A 148 1.33 -2.25 6.42
C LEU A 148 1.02 -3.65 6.99
N GLY A 149 1.19 -3.82 8.29
CA GLY A 149 1.04 -5.09 8.98
C GLY A 149 -0.42 -5.54 9.10
N ALA A 150 -0.58 -6.83 9.41
CA ALA A 150 -1.90 -7.39 9.65
C ALA A 150 -2.54 -6.80 10.92
N ASP A 151 -3.84 -6.46 10.83
CA ASP A 151 -4.60 -6.00 12.00
C ASP A 151 -4.88 -7.16 12.97
N MET A 152 -3.95 -7.38 13.90
CA MET A 152 -4.04 -8.45 14.89
C MET A 152 -5.03 -8.15 16.01
N LYS A 153 -5.53 -6.92 16.13
CA LYS A 153 -6.50 -6.53 17.17
C LYS A 153 -7.92 -6.91 16.78
N ASN A 154 -8.20 -7.01 15.48
CA ASN A 154 -9.52 -7.27 14.91
C ASN A 154 -9.58 -8.66 14.26
N GLN A 155 -9.28 -9.72 15.01
CA GLN A 155 -9.21 -11.09 14.49
C GLN A 155 -10.51 -11.61 13.85
N SER A 156 -11.66 -11.01 14.14
CA SER A 156 -12.95 -11.37 13.55
C SER A 156 -13.11 -10.97 12.08
N MET A 157 -12.28 -10.05 11.58
CA MET A 157 -12.31 -9.55 10.20
C MET A 157 -11.40 -10.33 9.25
N GLY A 158 -10.86 -11.48 9.70
CA GLY A 158 -9.81 -12.16 8.97
C GLY A 158 -8.51 -11.36 9.02
N LEU A 159 -7.43 -11.97 8.61
CA LEU A 159 -6.12 -11.33 8.61
C LEU A 159 -6.03 -10.33 7.44
N MET A 160 -6.70 -9.18 7.56
CA MET A 160 -6.50 -8.10 6.61
C MET A 160 -5.08 -7.54 6.80
N HIS A 161 -4.33 -7.52 5.73
CA HIS A 161 -2.95 -7.07 5.65
C HIS A 161 -2.74 -6.32 4.33
N ALA A 162 -1.65 -5.59 4.19
CA ALA A 162 -1.31 -5.00 2.92
C ALA A 162 -0.99 -6.08 1.88
N VAL A 163 -1.52 -5.92 0.67
CA VAL A 163 -1.22 -6.76 -0.48
C VAL A 163 -0.43 -5.94 -1.48
N LEU A 164 0.84 -6.30 -1.68
CA LEU A 164 1.80 -5.64 -2.56
C LEU A 164 2.29 -6.60 -3.65
N LYS A 165 1.45 -7.58 -4.04
CA LYS A 165 1.81 -8.54 -5.09
C LYS A 165 2.21 -7.83 -6.36
N SER A 166 3.40 -8.19 -6.89
CA SER A 166 3.95 -7.59 -8.11
C SER A 166 4.09 -6.05 -8.06
N ALA A 167 4.03 -5.43 -6.88
CA ALA A 167 4.27 -3.99 -6.74
C ALA A 167 5.74 -3.66 -6.98
N ASN A 168 5.99 -2.44 -7.46
CA ASN A 168 7.33 -1.92 -7.66
C ASN A 168 7.69 -0.92 -6.55
N LEU A 169 8.59 -1.32 -5.64
CA LEU A 169 9.12 -0.50 -4.55
C LEU A 169 10.62 -0.19 -4.77
N ASP A 170 11.09 -0.15 -6.03
CA ASP A 170 12.50 0.10 -6.32
C ASP A 170 12.92 1.47 -5.79
N GLY A 171 13.99 1.51 -5.00
CA GLY A 171 14.49 2.74 -4.38
C GLY A 171 13.61 3.32 -3.27
N ALA A 172 12.54 2.67 -2.88
CA ALA A 172 11.68 3.14 -1.79
C ALA A 172 12.39 3.08 -0.44
N THR A 173 11.98 3.96 0.49
CA THR A 173 12.47 4.00 1.87
C THR A 173 11.41 3.41 2.80
N LEU A 174 11.67 2.22 3.36
CA LEU A 174 10.77 1.51 4.28
C LEU A 174 11.39 1.40 5.69
N ARG A 175 12.17 2.40 6.10
CA ARG A 175 12.81 2.40 7.42
C ARG A 175 11.76 2.34 8.51
N ASP A 176 11.98 1.45 9.49
CA ASP A 176 11.09 1.26 10.65
C ASP A 176 9.63 0.90 10.27
N ALA A 177 9.34 0.55 9.01
CA ALA A 177 8.00 0.16 8.57
C ALA A 177 7.62 -1.22 9.09
N ASP A 178 6.33 -1.42 9.41
CA ASP A 178 5.80 -2.75 9.74
C ASP A 178 5.12 -3.37 8.51
N LEU A 179 5.71 -4.43 7.96
CA LEU A 179 5.17 -5.26 6.89
C LEU A 179 4.86 -6.68 7.40
N SER A 180 4.61 -6.80 8.70
CA SER A 180 4.35 -8.11 9.30
C SER A 180 3.12 -8.74 8.66
N ARG A 181 3.31 -9.95 8.10
CA ARG A 181 2.31 -10.73 7.36
C ARG A 181 1.80 -10.09 6.06
N ALA A 182 2.39 -8.99 5.60
CA ALA A 182 2.08 -8.42 4.30
C ALA A 182 2.42 -9.40 3.16
N ASP A 183 1.70 -9.29 2.05
CA ASP A 183 1.92 -10.12 0.88
C ASP A 183 2.69 -9.33 -0.19
N LEU A 184 3.98 -9.67 -0.35
CA LEU A 184 4.89 -9.07 -1.32
C LEU A 184 5.34 -10.08 -2.39
N GLU A 185 4.52 -11.11 -2.66
CA GLU A 185 4.87 -12.07 -3.70
C GLU A 185 5.17 -11.36 -5.03
N PHE A 186 6.32 -11.68 -5.62
CA PHE A 186 6.81 -11.11 -6.89
C PHE A 186 7.04 -9.60 -6.87
N ALA A 187 7.04 -8.93 -5.72
CA ALA A 187 7.35 -7.50 -5.63
C ALA A 187 8.83 -7.23 -5.98
N SER A 188 9.09 -6.03 -6.52
CA SER A 188 10.46 -5.53 -6.73
C SER A 188 10.79 -4.51 -5.64
N LEU A 189 11.94 -4.72 -4.96
CA LEU A 189 12.46 -3.85 -3.91
C LEU A 189 13.94 -3.49 -4.18
N LYS A 190 14.35 -3.40 -5.44
CA LYS A 190 15.75 -3.11 -5.79
C LYS A 190 16.18 -1.78 -5.20
N ASN A 191 17.36 -1.77 -4.56
CA ASN A 191 17.94 -0.59 -3.92
C ASN A 191 17.04 0.06 -2.85
N ALA A 192 16.04 -0.63 -2.33
CA ALA A 192 15.19 -0.13 -1.25
C ALA A 192 15.95 -0.10 0.08
N ASP A 193 15.60 0.85 0.96
CA ASP A 193 16.10 0.91 2.33
C ASP A 193 15.07 0.31 3.29
N LEU A 194 15.36 -0.90 3.78
CA LEU A 194 14.52 -1.67 4.70
C LEU A 194 15.07 -1.63 6.14
N THR A 195 15.93 -0.65 6.46
CA THR A 195 16.56 -0.55 7.78
C THR A 195 15.52 -0.62 8.88
N ASN A 196 15.67 -1.59 9.82
CA ASN A 196 14.78 -1.89 10.94
C ASN A 196 13.33 -2.28 10.56
N ALA A 197 13.00 -2.47 9.29
CA ALA A 197 11.66 -2.88 8.89
C ALA A 197 11.32 -4.28 9.43
N SER A 198 10.03 -4.53 9.68
CA SER A 198 9.52 -5.84 10.12
C SER A 198 8.86 -6.57 8.94
N PHE A 199 9.42 -7.71 8.55
CA PHE A 199 8.84 -8.66 7.59
C PHE A 199 8.38 -9.95 8.28
N ARG A 200 8.03 -9.88 9.56
CA ARG A 200 7.64 -11.06 10.34
C ARG A 200 6.43 -11.77 9.73
N GLY A 201 6.63 -13.00 9.27
CA GLY A 201 5.59 -13.80 8.63
C GLY A 201 5.11 -13.30 7.26
N ALA A 202 5.78 -12.31 6.67
CA ALA A 202 5.44 -11.80 5.34
C ALA A 202 5.63 -12.87 4.25
N ALA A 203 4.87 -12.76 3.16
CA ALA A 203 5.07 -13.54 1.95
C ALA A 203 5.98 -12.79 0.99
N LEU A 204 7.20 -13.29 0.79
CA LEU A 204 8.24 -12.72 -0.10
C LEU A 204 8.54 -13.66 -1.28
N GLY A 205 7.64 -14.61 -1.56
CA GLY A 205 7.82 -15.59 -2.62
C GLY A 205 8.08 -14.92 -3.98
N GLY A 206 9.21 -15.24 -4.62
CA GLY A 206 9.60 -14.65 -5.91
C GLY A 206 9.94 -13.15 -5.89
N ALA A 207 9.93 -12.48 -4.73
CA ALA A 207 10.30 -11.07 -4.63
C ALA A 207 11.77 -10.84 -5.01
N THR A 208 12.08 -9.64 -5.50
CA THR A 208 13.43 -9.26 -5.91
C THR A 208 14.01 -8.21 -4.97
N LEU A 209 15.01 -8.60 -4.18
CA LEU A 209 15.73 -7.79 -3.21
C LEU A 209 17.20 -7.68 -3.65
N ILE A 210 17.48 -6.80 -4.59
CA ILE A 210 18.83 -6.58 -5.15
C ILE A 210 19.35 -5.23 -4.65
N GLY A 211 20.54 -5.19 -4.05
CA GLY A 211 21.15 -3.97 -3.56
C GLY A 211 20.39 -3.29 -2.39
N VAL A 212 19.51 -4.04 -1.72
CA VAL A 212 18.70 -3.54 -0.59
C VAL A 212 19.56 -3.32 0.64
N THR A 213 19.20 -2.32 1.46
CA THR A 213 19.72 -2.19 2.82
C THR A 213 18.79 -2.93 3.78
N ILE A 214 19.31 -3.95 4.49
CA ILE A 214 18.55 -4.80 5.43
C ILE A 214 19.11 -4.75 6.86
N THR A 215 19.83 -3.71 7.22
CA THR A 215 20.37 -3.52 8.57
C THR A 215 19.23 -3.52 9.60
N GLY A 216 19.25 -4.48 10.52
CA GLY A 216 18.24 -4.60 11.57
C GLY A 216 16.86 -5.09 11.12
N THR A 217 16.65 -5.36 9.83
CA THR A 217 15.39 -5.91 9.29
C THR A 217 15.08 -7.27 9.89
N ASP A 218 13.83 -7.48 10.33
CA ASP A 218 13.39 -8.73 10.96
C ASP A 218 12.59 -9.60 9.99
N PHE A 219 13.14 -10.77 9.65
CA PHE A 219 12.55 -11.75 8.72
C PHE A 219 11.90 -12.96 9.44
N LEU A 220 11.65 -12.90 10.75
CA LEU A 220 11.13 -14.03 11.49
C LEU A 220 9.89 -14.67 10.83
N GLY A 221 10.02 -15.91 10.38
CA GLY A 221 8.93 -16.67 9.77
C GLY A 221 8.44 -16.17 8.42
N ALA A 222 9.12 -15.21 7.80
CA ALA A 222 8.83 -14.80 6.42
C ALA A 222 8.98 -15.98 5.45
N ASP A 223 8.17 -16.02 4.40
CA ASP A 223 8.31 -16.99 3.32
C ASP A 223 9.19 -16.43 2.21
N VAL A 224 10.35 -17.03 1.99
CA VAL A 224 11.36 -16.58 1.02
C VAL A 224 11.50 -17.52 -0.18
N ALA A 225 10.48 -18.32 -0.48
CA ALA A 225 10.51 -19.25 -1.61
C ALA A 225 10.83 -18.52 -2.93
N SER A 226 11.96 -18.86 -3.55
CA SER A 226 12.42 -18.24 -4.82
C SER A 226 12.63 -16.72 -4.76
N MET A 227 12.68 -16.13 -3.55
CA MET A 227 13.10 -14.73 -3.38
C MET A 227 14.55 -14.57 -3.87
N ARG A 228 14.83 -13.47 -4.54
CA ARG A 228 16.20 -13.13 -4.99
C ARG A 228 16.80 -12.11 -4.04
N LEU A 229 17.79 -12.51 -3.26
CA LEU A 229 18.53 -11.63 -2.35
C LEU A 229 19.98 -11.50 -2.83
N LEU A 230 20.27 -10.43 -3.56
CA LEU A 230 21.58 -10.19 -4.18
C LEU A 230 22.20 -8.90 -3.68
N ALA A 231 23.50 -8.96 -3.34
CA ALA A 231 24.27 -7.82 -2.84
C ALA A 231 23.58 -6.99 -1.75
N PRO A 232 22.99 -7.61 -0.70
CA PRO A 232 22.35 -6.86 0.37
C PRO A 232 23.39 -6.11 1.23
N ILE A 233 23.04 -4.92 1.69
CA ILE A 233 23.84 -4.13 2.63
C ILE A 233 23.33 -4.42 4.05
N GLY A 234 24.25 -4.69 5.01
CA GLY A 234 23.91 -4.93 6.41
C GLY A 234 23.34 -6.31 6.70
N LEU A 235 23.72 -7.33 5.90
CA LEU A 235 23.28 -8.71 6.05
C LEU A 235 23.55 -9.29 7.45
N ASP A 236 24.69 -8.98 8.02
CA ASP A 236 25.15 -9.45 9.36
C ASP A 236 24.32 -8.88 10.51
N ALA A 237 23.66 -7.74 10.27
CA ALA A 237 22.77 -7.10 11.23
C ALA A 237 21.29 -7.45 10.99
N ALA A 238 20.97 -8.16 9.90
CA ALA A 238 19.61 -8.66 9.65
C ALA A 238 19.20 -9.69 10.71
N LYS A 239 17.94 -9.61 11.16
CA LYS A 239 17.44 -10.46 12.25
C LYS A 239 16.64 -11.63 11.69
N ASN A 240 16.84 -12.83 12.29
CA ASN A 240 16.03 -14.03 12.07
C ASN A 240 15.93 -14.48 10.58
N LEU A 241 16.88 -14.10 9.75
CA LEU A 241 16.90 -14.56 8.34
C LEU A 241 17.03 -16.10 8.27
N ASP A 242 17.75 -16.70 9.24
CA ASP A 242 17.88 -18.14 9.42
C ASP A 242 16.57 -18.84 9.85
N LYS A 243 15.58 -18.07 10.32
CA LYS A 243 14.27 -18.56 10.77
C LYS A 243 13.15 -18.28 9.78
N THR A 244 13.50 -18.01 8.53
CA THR A 244 12.53 -17.88 7.42
C THR A 244 12.04 -19.27 6.99
N ARG A 245 10.90 -19.29 6.32
CA ARG A 245 10.37 -20.49 5.66
C ARG A 245 10.93 -20.58 4.26
N ASN A 246 11.17 -21.79 3.76
CA ASN A 246 11.68 -22.08 2.41
C ASN A 246 13.04 -21.44 2.11
N MET A 247 13.91 -21.34 3.12
CA MET A 247 15.25 -20.77 3.03
C MET A 247 16.15 -21.52 2.03
N ASP A 248 15.92 -22.82 1.85
CA ASP A 248 16.57 -23.69 0.88
C ASP A 248 16.27 -23.31 -0.58
N ARG A 249 15.22 -22.53 -0.80
CA ARG A 249 14.79 -22.04 -2.12
C ARG A 249 15.13 -20.57 -2.35
N LEU A 250 15.83 -19.92 -1.43
CA LEU A 250 16.32 -18.55 -1.57
C LEU A 250 17.41 -18.49 -2.64
N LEU A 251 17.30 -17.54 -3.57
CA LEU A 251 18.27 -17.31 -4.65
C LEU A 251 19.26 -16.23 -4.21
N ARG A 252 20.58 -16.58 -4.21
CA ARG A 252 21.68 -15.72 -3.75
C ARG A 252 22.73 -15.43 -4.82
N GLU A 253 22.47 -15.82 -6.06
CA GLU A 253 23.37 -15.66 -7.21
C GLU A 253 22.69 -14.91 -8.35
#